data_10088266f73ad0aceb85e7f0d363ce06
#
_entry.id   10088266f73ad0aceb85e7f0d363ce06
#
_cell.length_a   1.000
_cell.length_b   1.000
_cell.length_c   1.000
_cell.angle_alpha   90.00
_cell.angle_beta   90.00
_cell.angle_gamma   90.00
#
_symmetry.space_group_name_H-M   'P 1'
#
loop_
_entity.id
_entity.type
_entity.pdbx_description
1 polymer ?
#
loop_
_entity_poly.entity_id
_entity_poly.type
_entity_poly.pdbx_seq_one_letter_code
_entity_poly.pdbx_strand_id
1 'polypeptide(L)'
;MTDLNATFVPQSGGPLVKPVILRTHLSLLVSDMERSAAFFEDVLDMKLTARGPQWIFLSFGRKHHDLALIQAEQGAQQGSLGLQHYGLEIQGDLDELRRLYAMLLTKGVEVVKTTDHKVGFGLYFNDPDGNRFEFFSETVTDDEEGIRVLGEHNAPSEAFVLDPLFT
;
A
#
# COMPACT_ATOMS: atom_id res chain seq x y z
N MET A 1 -3.50 -26.33 29.90
CA MET A 1 -2.44 -26.56 28.90
C MET A 1 -3.12 -27.28 27.73
N THR A 2 -3.50 -26.56 26.72
CA THR A 2 -4.07 -27.13 25.48
C THR A 2 -2.90 -27.59 24.61
N ASP A 3 -2.94 -28.87 24.28
CA ASP A 3 -1.93 -29.58 23.48
C ASP A 3 -1.95 -28.99 22.04
N LEU A 4 -0.94 -28.19 21.70
CA LEU A 4 -0.76 -27.53 20.38
C LEU A 4 -0.17 -28.49 19.33
N ASN A 5 -0.04 -29.77 19.62
CA ASN A 5 0.51 -30.81 18.74
C ASN A 5 -0.53 -31.71 18.08
N ALA A 6 -1.77 -31.24 17.93
CA ALA A 6 -2.74 -31.96 17.10
C ALA A 6 -2.26 -31.93 15.64
N THR A 7 -1.68 -33.01 15.18
CA THR A 7 -1.35 -33.25 13.77
C THR A 7 -2.63 -33.15 12.95
N PHE A 8 -2.77 -32.12 12.14
CA PHE A 8 -3.86 -32.00 11.17
C PHE A 8 -3.71 -33.13 10.15
N VAL A 9 -4.62 -34.11 10.20
CA VAL A 9 -4.73 -35.13 9.17
C VAL A 9 -5.74 -34.65 8.15
N PRO A 10 -5.31 -34.33 6.88
CA PRO A 10 -6.25 -33.93 5.86
C PRO A 10 -7.25 -35.10 5.62
N GLN A 11 -8.53 -34.81 5.75
CA GLN A 11 -9.57 -35.74 5.31
C GLN A 11 -9.54 -35.82 3.80
N SER A 12 -9.29 -37.00 3.26
CA SER A 12 -9.24 -37.24 1.81
C SER A 12 -10.62 -37.05 1.18
N GLY A 13 -10.74 -36.17 0.18
CA GLY A 13 -11.68 -36.38 -0.89
C GLY A 13 -12.83 -35.40 -1.11
N GLY A 14 -12.85 -34.19 -0.52
CA GLY A 14 -13.76 -33.14 -0.99
C GLY A 14 -13.09 -32.26 -2.07
N PRO A 15 -13.83 -31.64 -2.99
CA PRO A 15 -13.25 -30.66 -3.92
C PRO A 15 -12.60 -29.55 -3.12
N LEU A 16 -11.33 -29.21 -3.46
CA LEU A 16 -10.62 -28.09 -2.84
C LEU A 16 -11.40 -26.80 -3.11
N VAL A 17 -11.95 -26.20 -2.04
CA VAL A 17 -12.66 -24.92 -2.14
C VAL A 17 -11.60 -23.84 -2.31
N LYS A 18 -11.64 -23.12 -3.45
CA LYS A 18 -10.83 -21.93 -3.66
C LYS A 18 -11.57 -20.72 -3.07
N PRO A 19 -10.90 -19.88 -2.29
CA PRO A 19 -11.53 -18.67 -1.76
C PRO A 19 -11.85 -17.69 -2.90
N VAL A 20 -12.99 -17.02 -2.81
CA VAL A 20 -13.30 -15.83 -3.62
C VAL A 20 -12.96 -14.63 -2.76
N ILE A 21 -11.87 -13.95 -3.10
CA ILE A 21 -11.42 -12.77 -2.35
C ILE A 21 -12.23 -11.55 -2.83
N LEU A 22 -12.97 -10.95 -1.93
CA LEU A 22 -13.80 -9.76 -2.24
C LEU A 22 -13.06 -8.45 -1.96
N ARG A 23 -12.10 -8.45 -1.04
CA ARG A 23 -11.39 -7.25 -0.59
C ARG A 23 -10.15 -7.62 0.22
N THR A 24 -9.18 -6.72 0.21
CA THR A 24 -8.07 -6.71 1.16
C THR A 24 -8.14 -5.47 2.05
N HIS A 25 -7.47 -5.46 3.18
CA HIS A 25 -7.12 -4.28 3.94
C HIS A 25 -5.67 -4.41 4.41
N LEU A 26 -5.03 -3.28 4.71
CA LEU A 26 -3.67 -3.24 5.24
C LEU A 26 -3.71 -3.09 6.76
N SER A 27 -2.80 -3.75 7.47
CA SER A 27 -2.56 -3.51 8.89
C SER A 27 -1.08 -3.25 9.10
N LEU A 28 -0.74 -2.11 9.73
CA LEU A 28 0.62 -1.67 10.01
C LEU A 28 0.86 -1.64 11.51
N LEU A 29 1.99 -2.16 11.93
CA LEU A 29 2.57 -1.84 13.23
C LEU A 29 3.28 -0.50 13.11
N VAL A 30 2.89 0.48 13.93
CA VAL A 30 3.42 1.85 13.89
C VAL A 30 3.99 2.24 15.25
N SER A 31 5.03 3.03 15.25
CA SER A 31 5.68 3.48 16.48
C SER A 31 4.86 4.51 17.26
N ASP A 32 4.02 5.30 16.56
CA ASP A 32 3.12 6.31 17.11
C ASP A 32 1.86 6.38 16.25
N MET A 33 0.75 5.88 16.80
CA MET A 33 -0.54 5.78 16.09
C MET A 33 -1.11 7.16 15.72
N GLU A 34 -0.96 8.17 16.58
CA GLU A 34 -1.52 9.49 16.32
C GLU A 34 -0.76 10.21 15.20
N ARG A 35 0.57 10.13 15.22
CA ARG A 35 1.41 10.65 14.15
C ARG A 35 1.11 9.96 12.81
N SER A 36 0.99 8.65 12.81
CA SER A 36 0.68 7.89 11.59
C SER A 36 -0.74 8.18 11.10
N ALA A 37 -1.74 8.27 12.00
CA ALA A 37 -3.09 8.64 11.60
C ALA A 37 -3.13 10.03 10.96
N ALA A 38 -2.50 11.03 11.58
CA ALA A 38 -2.42 12.39 11.03
C ALA A 38 -1.76 12.41 9.65
N PHE A 39 -0.71 11.60 9.44
CA PHE A 39 -0.08 11.46 8.13
C PHE A 39 -1.04 10.91 7.08
N PHE A 40 -1.74 9.81 7.36
CA PHE A 40 -2.65 9.20 6.39
C PHE A 40 -3.91 10.02 6.13
N GLU A 41 -4.39 10.77 7.13
CA GLU A 41 -5.48 11.75 6.94
C GLU A 41 -5.01 12.92 6.06
N ASP A 42 -3.81 13.44 6.28
CA ASP A 42 -3.27 14.59 5.53
C ASP A 42 -2.83 14.23 4.10
N VAL A 43 -2.14 13.10 3.92
CA VAL A 43 -1.53 12.73 2.63
C VAL A 43 -2.48 11.96 1.73
N LEU A 44 -3.28 11.02 2.30
CA LEU A 44 -4.16 10.13 1.54
C LEU A 44 -5.65 10.51 1.64
N ASP A 45 -5.99 11.62 2.31
CA ASP A 45 -7.38 12.03 2.60
C ASP A 45 -8.22 10.91 3.24
N MET A 46 -7.58 10.01 3.98
CA MET A 46 -8.28 8.98 4.71
C MET A 46 -9.08 9.59 5.87
N LYS A 47 -10.12 8.91 6.32
CA LYS A 47 -10.96 9.35 7.43
C LYS A 47 -10.83 8.38 8.59
N LEU A 48 -10.62 8.90 9.79
CA LEU A 48 -10.70 8.09 11.00
C LEU A 48 -12.13 7.55 11.17
N THR A 49 -12.27 6.24 11.30
CA THR A 49 -13.57 5.57 11.44
C THR A 49 -13.79 4.99 12.83
N ALA A 50 -12.73 4.56 13.48
CA ALA A 50 -12.79 4.01 14.84
C ALA A 50 -11.40 4.03 15.49
N ARG A 51 -11.36 4.00 16.82
CA ARG A 51 -10.10 3.92 17.58
C ARG A 51 -10.29 3.24 18.92
N GLY A 52 -9.22 2.65 19.41
CA GLY A 52 -9.09 2.05 20.73
C GLY A 52 -7.73 2.35 21.35
N PRO A 53 -7.42 1.78 22.53
CA PRO A 53 -6.17 2.08 23.23
C PRO A 53 -4.89 1.70 22.46
N GLN A 54 -4.95 0.72 21.56
CA GLN A 54 -3.80 0.16 20.87
C GLN A 54 -4.01 0.08 19.35
N TRP A 55 -5.06 0.74 18.81
CA TRP A 55 -5.37 0.70 17.39
C TRP A 55 -6.16 1.92 16.93
N ILE A 56 -5.97 2.28 15.65
CA ILE A 56 -6.73 3.29 14.92
C ILE A 56 -7.11 2.70 13.57
N PHE A 57 -8.37 2.91 13.13
CA PHE A 57 -8.87 2.50 11.83
C PHE A 57 -9.14 3.73 10.96
N LEU A 58 -8.64 3.66 9.71
CA LEU A 58 -8.79 4.70 8.70
C LEU A 58 -9.45 4.10 7.45
N SER A 59 -10.21 4.92 6.72
CA SER A 59 -10.93 4.50 5.51
C SER A 59 -10.87 5.57 4.42
N PHE A 60 -10.91 5.13 3.16
CA PHE A 60 -11.19 5.97 1.98
C PHE A 60 -12.68 6.32 1.81
N GLY A 61 -13.51 6.04 2.82
CA GLY A 61 -14.93 6.42 2.88
C GLY A 61 -15.92 5.40 2.30
N ARG A 62 -15.46 4.26 1.78
CA ARG A 62 -16.33 3.22 1.21
C ARG A 62 -16.57 2.03 2.14
N LYS A 63 -15.68 1.81 3.10
CA LYS A 63 -15.70 0.67 4.02
C LYS A 63 -15.48 1.15 5.45
N HIS A 64 -15.74 0.28 6.44
CA HIS A 64 -15.50 0.59 7.85
C HIS A 64 -14.01 0.83 8.15
N HIS A 65 -13.08 0.23 7.41
CA HIS A 65 -11.65 0.56 7.37
C HIS A 65 -10.98 -0.08 6.16
N ASP A 66 -9.94 0.56 5.69
CA ASP A 66 -9.03 0.08 4.64
C ASP A 66 -7.62 -0.07 5.20
N LEU A 67 -7.31 0.73 6.23
CA LEU A 67 -6.04 0.70 6.97
C LEU A 67 -6.33 0.56 8.48
N ALA A 68 -5.59 -0.36 9.12
CA ALA A 68 -5.51 -0.49 10.57
C ALA A 68 -4.10 -0.10 11.02
N LEU A 69 -3.99 0.86 11.93
CA LEU A 69 -2.76 1.20 12.63
C LEU A 69 -2.78 0.53 13.99
N ILE A 70 -1.75 -0.23 14.29
CA ILE A 70 -1.61 -0.97 15.55
C ILE A 70 -0.36 -0.48 16.25
N GLN A 71 -0.46 -0.14 17.53
CA GLN A 71 0.69 0.30 18.31
C GLN A 71 1.74 -0.81 18.39
N ALA A 72 2.93 -0.53 17.89
CA ALA A 72 4.07 -1.42 18.04
C ALA A 72 4.63 -1.41 19.48
N GLU A 73 5.30 -2.47 19.86
CA GLU A 73 6.07 -2.48 21.10
C GLU A 73 7.21 -1.45 21.05
N GLN A 74 7.59 -0.92 22.21
CA GLN A 74 8.67 0.05 22.29
C GLN A 74 9.98 -0.57 21.78
N GLY A 75 10.65 0.14 20.87
CA GLY A 75 11.91 -0.32 20.28
C GLY A 75 11.77 -1.28 19.10
N ALA A 76 10.54 -1.52 18.62
CA ALA A 76 10.32 -2.27 17.37
C ALA A 76 11.08 -1.63 16.21
N GLN A 77 11.65 -2.47 15.34
CA GLN A 77 12.42 -2.05 14.17
C GLN A 77 11.83 -2.64 12.89
N GLN A 78 11.99 -1.96 11.78
CA GLN A 78 11.67 -2.49 10.45
C GLN A 78 12.51 -3.76 10.19
N GLY A 79 11.82 -4.83 9.76
CA GLY A 79 12.47 -6.08 9.37
C GLY A 79 12.99 -6.03 7.93
N SER A 80 13.85 -7.00 7.58
CA SER A 80 14.30 -7.20 6.19
C SER A 80 13.33 -8.05 5.36
N LEU A 81 12.36 -8.68 6.00
CA LEU A 81 11.28 -9.47 5.39
C LEU A 81 9.92 -8.85 5.74
N GLY A 82 8.96 -8.99 4.85
CA GLY A 82 7.59 -8.50 5.04
C GLY A 82 7.12 -7.64 3.88
N LEU A 83 6.36 -6.59 4.17
CA LEU A 83 5.82 -5.69 3.16
C LEU A 83 6.96 -4.95 2.45
N GLN A 84 7.01 -5.07 1.12
CA GLN A 84 7.97 -4.32 0.31
C GLN A 84 7.43 -2.91 0.01
N HIS A 85 6.19 -2.79 -0.42
CA HIS A 85 5.42 -1.54 -0.53
C HIS A 85 3.93 -1.84 -0.61
N TYR A 86 3.11 -0.79 -0.48
CA TYR A 86 1.67 -0.83 -0.70
C TYR A 86 1.30 0.11 -1.84
N GLY A 87 0.81 -0.49 -2.94
CA GLY A 87 0.41 0.25 -4.14
C GLY A 87 -1.01 0.80 -4.02
N LEU A 88 -1.17 2.05 -4.43
CA LEU A 88 -2.42 2.80 -4.48
C LEU A 88 -2.62 3.29 -5.91
N GLU A 89 -3.54 2.67 -6.63
CA GLU A 89 -3.95 3.14 -7.94
C GLU A 89 -4.63 4.51 -7.81
N ILE A 90 -4.14 5.50 -8.55
CA ILE A 90 -4.74 6.82 -8.59
C ILE A 90 -5.75 6.93 -9.73
N GLN A 91 -6.79 7.71 -9.51
CA GLN A 91 -7.65 8.13 -10.61
C GLN A 91 -7.00 9.30 -11.34
N GLY A 92 -6.57 9.07 -12.57
CA GLY A 92 -5.94 10.12 -13.39
C GLY A 92 -4.76 9.59 -14.20
N ASP A 93 -4.09 10.50 -14.85
CA ASP A 93 -2.97 10.25 -15.74
C ASP A 93 -1.62 10.66 -15.13
N LEU A 94 -0.60 10.74 -15.97
CA LEU A 94 0.73 11.18 -15.57
C LEU A 94 0.75 12.59 -14.96
N ASP A 95 -0.12 13.50 -15.42
CA ASP A 95 -0.18 14.85 -14.85
C ASP A 95 -0.76 14.84 -13.43
N GLU A 96 -1.70 13.93 -13.13
CA GLU A 96 -2.17 13.74 -11.76
C GLU A 96 -1.06 13.19 -10.86
N LEU A 97 -0.28 12.22 -11.34
CA LEU A 97 0.88 11.72 -10.61
C LEU A 97 1.91 12.82 -10.32
N ARG A 98 2.13 13.73 -11.27
CA ARG A 98 3.00 14.92 -11.12
C ARG A 98 2.45 15.92 -10.08
N ARG A 99 1.12 16.12 -10.01
CA ARG A 99 0.48 16.94 -8.96
C ARG A 99 0.63 16.30 -7.58
N LEU A 100 0.44 15.00 -7.48
CA LEU A 100 0.67 14.25 -6.24
C LEU A 100 2.13 14.34 -5.81
N TYR A 101 3.08 14.32 -6.76
CA TYR A 101 4.49 14.55 -6.44
C TYR A 101 4.72 15.96 -5.84
N ALA A 102 4.17 16.99 -6.45
CA ALA A 102 4.25 18.35 -5.92
C ALA A 102 3.62 18.47 -4.53
N MET A 103 2.49 17.80 -4.30
CA MET A 103 1.82 17.72 -3.00
C MET A 103 2.70 17.05 -1.95
N LEU A 104 3.31 15.89 -2.24
CA LEU A 104 4.22 15.19 -1.32
C LEU A 104 5.41 16.09 -0.93
N LEU A 105 6.04 16.75 -1.91
CA LEU A 105 7.13 17.69 -1.65
C LEU A 105 6.69 18.87 -0.77
N THR A 106 5.52 19.44 -1.04
CA THR A 106 4.96 20.57 -0.25
C THR A 106 4.69 20.17 1.20
N LYS A 107 4.28 18.93 1.43
CA LYS A 107 4.04 18.36 2.77
C LYS A 107 5.31 17.84 3.46
N GLY A 108 6.46 17.92 2.79
CA GLY A 108 7.74 17.41 3.33
C GLY A 108 7.79 15.89 3.43
N VAL A 109 6.98 15.17 2.65
CA VAL A 109 6.99 13.72 2.60
C VAL A 109 8.22 13.24 1.82
N GLU A 110 8.92 12.24 2.33
CA GLU A 110 10.07 11.65 1.68
C GLU A 110 9.65 10.85 0.43
N VAL A 111 10.04 11.36 -0.73
CA VAL A 111 9.88 10.64 -2.01
C VAL A 111 11.13 9.79 -2.25
N VAL A 112 10.94 8.49 -2.45
CA VAL A 112 12.03 7.50 -2.54
C VAL A 112 12.52 7.34 -3.97
N LYS A 113 11.60 7.19 -4.92
CA LYS A 113 11.90 7.00 -6.34
C LYS A 113 10.66 7.19 -7.19
N THR A 114 10.88 7.34 -8.49
CA THR A 114 9.87 7.25 -9.54
C THR A 114 10.28 6.21 -10.58
N THR A 115 9.31 5.47 -11.14
CA THR A 115 9.57 4.32 -12.02
C THR A 115 8.62 4.28 -13.20
N ASP A 116 9.12 3.74 -14.31
CA ASP A 116 8.35 3.28 -15.46
C ASP A 116 8.27 1.74 -15.41
N HIS A 117 7.05 1.21 -15.37
CA HIS A 117 6.76 -0.22 -15.37
C HIS A 117 6.30 -0.73 -16.75
N LYS A 118 6.32 0.11 -17.79
CA LYS A 118 5.80 -0.14 -19.16
C LYS A 118 4.27 -0.29 -19.23
N VAL A 119 3.63 -0.58 -18.13
CA VAL A 119 2.16 -0.61 -17.99
C VAL A 119 1.62 0.58 -17.20
N GLY A 120 2.51 1.39 -16.64
CA GLY A 120 2.18 2.55 -15.82
C GLY A 120 3.41 3.17 -15.16
N PHE A 121 3.19 4.24 -14.45
CA PHE A 121 4.22 4.98 -13.72
C PHE A 121 3.99 4.91 -12.23
N GLY A 122 5.06 4.74 -11.45
CA GLY A 122 5.06 4.68 -9.99
C GLY A 122 5.78 5.86 -9.35
N LEU A 123 5.21 6.38 -8.26
CA LEU A 123 5.77 7.41 -7.39
C LEU A 123 5.81 6.87 -5.96
N TYR A 124 7.00 6.57 -5.47
CA TYR A 124 7.21 5.91 -4.18
C TYR A 124 7.57 6.90 -3.09
N PHE A 125 6.93 6.77 -1.93
CA PHE A 125 7.14 7.61 -0.76
C PHE A 125 7.07 6.78 0.53
N ASN A 126 7.60 7.33 1.61
CA ASN A 126 7.56 6.68 2.91
C ASN A 126 6.56 7.38 3.85
N ASP A 127 5.90 6.57 4.69
CA ASP A 127 5.19 7.05 5.87
C ASP A 127 6.19 7.47 6.98
N PRO A 128 5.74 8.04 8.11
CA PRO A 128 6.63 8.47 9.19
C PRO A 128 7.45 7.35 9.85
N ASP A 129 7.08 6.10 9.70
CA ASP A 129 7.77 4.92 10.22
C ASP A 129 8.63 4.20 9.16
N GLY A 130 8.70 4.77 7.93
CA GLY A 130 9.49 4.21 6.83
C GLY A 130 8.77 3.09 6.07
N ASN A 131 7.47 2.89 6.27
CA ASN A 131 6.70 1.99 5.42
C ASN A 131 6.55 2.62 4.04
N ARG A 132 6.84 1.84 2.99
CA ARG A 132 6.80 2.34 1.63
C ARG A 132 5.42 2.22 1.02
N PHE A 133 4.98 3.32 0.43
CA PHE A 133 3.77 3.43 -0.39
C PHE A 133 4.13 3.79 -1.82
N GLU A 134 3.23 3.47 -2.74
CA GLU A 134 3.32 3.84 -4.13
C GLU A 134 1.99 4.46 -4.59
N PHE A 135 2.02 5.64 -5.18
CA PHE A 135 0.97 6.06 -6.09
C PHE A 135 1.32 5.54 -7.48
N PHE A 136 0.40 4.86 -8.13
CA PHE A 136 0.62 4.42 -9.50
C PHE A 136 -0.53 4.82 -10.41
N SER A 137 -0.16 5.20 -11.65
CA SER A 137 -1.07 5.53 -12.74
C SER A 137 -0.86 4.53 -13.85
N GLU A 138 -1.91 3.78 -14.21
CA GLU A 138 -1.84 2.82 -15.29
C GLU A 138 -1.93 3.52 -16.65
N THR A 139 -1.13 3.07 -17.62
CA THR A 139 -1.16 3.50 -19.02
C THR A 139 -1.73 2.43 -19.92
N VAL A 140 -1.72 1.17 -19.49
CA VAL A 140 -2.34 0.03 -20.15
C VAL A 140 -3.49 -0.44 -19.28
N THR A 141 -4.72 -0.12 -19.69
CA THR A 141 -5.95 -0.37 -18.90
C THR A 141 -6.62 -1.70 -19.23
N ASP A 142 -6.14 -2.42 -20.24
CA ASP A 142 -6.57 -3.77 -20.55
C ASP A 142 -5.67 -4.77 -19.83
N ASP A 143 -6.27 -5.61 -18.97
CA ASP A 143 -5.54 -6.53 -18.12
C ASP A 143 -4.75 -7.60 -18.92
N GLU A 144 -5.30 -8.11 -20.02
CA GLU A 144 -4.64 -9.12 -20.85
C GLU A 144 -3.42 -8.52 -21.56
N GLU A 145 -3.56 -7.31 -22.07
CA GLU A 145 -2.46 -6.54 -22.68
C GLU A 145 -1.42 -6.18 -21.62
N GLY A 146 -1.83 -5.76 -20.42
CA GLY A 146 -0.92 -5.49 -19.31
C GLY A 146 -0.08 -6.70 -18.92
N ILE A 147 -0.71 -7.87 -18.79
CA ILE A 147 -0.01 -9.14 -18.51
C ILE A 147 1.01 -9.45 -19.61
N ARG A 148 0.63 -9.27 -20.89
CA ARG A 148 1.50 -9.50 -22.02
C ARG A 148 2.73 -8.58 -21.99
N VAL A 149 2.53 -7.27 -21.80
CA VAL A 149 3.59 -6.26 -21.74
C VAL A 149 4.54 -6.54 -20.58
N LEU A 150 4.03 -6.84 -19.39
CA LEU A 150 4.84 -7.19 -18.22
C LEU A 150 5.69 -8.43 -18.48
N GLY A 151 5.12 -9.45 -19.13
CA GLY A 151 5.85 -10.68 -19.49
C GLY A 151 6.96 -10.43 -20.51
N GLU A 152 6.70 -9.66 -21.56
CA GLU A 152 7.68 -9.32 -22.60
C GLU A 152 8.87 -8.51 -22.09
N HIS A 153 8.62 -7.62 -21.13
CA HIS A 153 9.64 -6.76 -20.54
C HIS A 153 10.19 -7.27 -19.20
N ASN A 154 9.81 -8.48 -18.77
CA ASN A 154 10.25 -9.08 -17.51
C ASN A 154 9.91 -8.20 -16.28
N ALA A 155 8.68 -7.67 -16.26
CA ALA A 155 8.16 -6.81 -15.18
C ALA A 155 9.16 -5.70 -14.75
N PRO A 156 9.47 -4.76 -15.63
CA PRO A 156 10.53 -3.78 -15.40
C PRO A 156 10.16 -2.79 -14.30
N SER A 157 11.18 -2.22 -13.67
CA SER A 157 11.07 -1.09 -12.75
C SER A 157 12.21 -0.14 -13.09
N GLU A 158 12.07 0.55 -14.22
CA GLU A 158 13.09 1.45 -14.74
C GLU A 158 13.01 2.82 -14.06
N ALA A 159 14.17 3.42 -13.80
CA ALA A 159 14.18 4.78 -13.28
C ALA A 159 13.53 5.74 -14.28
N PHE A 160 12.61 6.54 -13.81
CA PHE A 160 11.87 7.51 -14.61
C PHE A 160 11.99 8.90 -13.97
N VAL A 161 12.25 9.92 -14.79
CA VAL A 161 12.30 11.31 -14.32
C VAL A 161 10.89 11.87 -14.36
N LEU A 162 10.31 12.09 -13.18
CA LEU A 162 9.01 12.71 -13.00
C LEU A 162 9.20 14.11 -12.43
N ASP A 163 8.87 15.16 -13.22
CA ASP A 163 8.91 16.54 -12.74
C ASP A 163 7.62 16.88 -12.01
N PRO A 164 7.68 17.44 -10.78
CA PRO A 164 6.48 17.82 -10.04
C PRO A 164 5.73 18.95 -10.76
N LEU A 165 4.40 18.89 -10.76
CA LEU A 165 3.53 19.89 -11.34
C LEU A 165 2.86 20.69 -10.22
N PHE A 166 3.42 21.86 -9.92
CA PHE A 166 2.81 22.81 -8.99
C PHE A 166 1.73 23.64 -9.71
N THR A 167 0.53 23.67 -9.15
CA THR A 167 -0.62 24.44 -9.65
C THR A 167 -0.78 25.74 -8.88
#